data_3827ce7425c6573b86f6da2bd72de538
#
_entry.id   3827ce7425c6573b86f6da2bd72de538
#
_cell.length_a   1.000
_cell.length_b   1.000
_cell.length_c   1.000
_cell.angle_alpha   90.00
_cell.angle_beta   90.00
_cell.angle_gamma   90.00
#
_symmetry.space_group_name_H-M   'P 1'
#
loop_
_entity.id
_entity.type
_entity.pdbx_description
1 polymer ?
#
loop_
_entity_poly.entity_id
_entity_poly.type
_entity_poly.pdbx_seq_one_letter_code
_entity_poly.pdbx_strand_id
1 'polypeptide(L)'
;MRRRRFDHLFEEISVRIGRLAPRYALWLRLRELGMDADRLSQRDVVAFCRDHLDAFLREHELALGPRQARDLLRSVARHDPALRTPAEWLAGW
;
A
#
# COMPACT_ATOMS: atom_id res chain seq x y z
N MET A 1 -17.15 -1.43 -8.08
CA MET A 1 -16.67 -0.60 -6.97
C MET A 1 -15.18 -0.35 -7.12
N ARG A 2 -14.78 0.90 -7.00
CA ARG A 2 -13.36 1.25 -7.09
C ARG A 2 -12.65 0.85 -5.81
N ARG A 3 -11.44 0.34 -5.97
CA ARG A 3 -10.60 -0.03 -4.85
C ARG A 3 -9.80 1.19 -4.39
N ARG A 4 -9.87 1.51 -3.10
CA ARG A 4 -9.12 2.63 -2.55
C ARG A 4 -7.62 2.34 -2.58
N ARG A 5 -6.81 3.36 -2.79
CA ARG A 5 -5.36 3.20 -2.74
C ARG A 5 -4.87 2.71 -1.37
N PHE A 6 -5.55 3.11 -0.30
CA PHE A 6 -5.21 2.60 1.04
C PHE A 6 -5.39 1.09 1.12
N ASP A 7 -6.52 0.57 0.64
CA ASP A 7 -6.79 -0.86 0.66
C ASP A 7 -5.77 -1.62 -0.19
N HIS A 8 -5.43 -1.08 -1.34
CA HIS A 8 -4.41 -1.67 -2.20
C HIS A 8 -3.06 -1.69 -1.51
N LEU A 9 -2.64 -0.58 -0.91
CA LEU A 9 -1.38 -0.50 -0.17
C LEU A 9 -1.34 -1.51 0.97
N PHE A 10 -2.41 -1.56 1.76
CA PHE A 10 -2.52 -2.50 2.88
C PHE A 10 -2.38 -3.95 2.42
N GLU A 11 -3.08 -4.32 1.36
CA GLU A 11 -3.02 -5.69 0.83
C GLU A 11 -1.65 -6.02 0.25
N GLU A 12 -1.07 -5.09 -0.50
CA GLU A 12 0.24 -5.31 -1.10
C GLU A 12 1.33 -5.51 -0.03
N ILE A 13 1.26 -4.75 1.05
CA ILE A 13 2.17 -4.95 2.17
C ILE A 13 1.93 -6.31 2.81
N SER A 14 0.66 -6.62 3.11
CA SER A 14 0.29 -7.86 3.80
C SER A 14 0.73 -9.11 3.04
N VAL A 15 0.53 -9.12 1.73
CA VAL A 15 0.95 -10.25 0.89
C VAL A 15 2.47 -10.47 1.00
N ARG A 16 3.24 -9.40 0.97
CA ARG A 16 4.69 -9.52 0.97
C ARG A 16 5.28 -9.89 2.32
N ILE A 17 4.67 -9.46 3.41
CA ILE A 17 5.13 -9.86 4.75
C ILE A 17 4.55 -11.21 5.19
N GLY A 18 3.60 -11.76 4.41
CA GLY A 18 3.03 -13.09 4.69
C GLY A 18 2.03 -13.11 5.83
N ARG A 19 1.47 -11.97 6.21
CA ARG A 19 0.44 -11.85 7.24
C ARG A 19 -0.23 -10.50 7.13
N LEU A 20 -1.36 -10.32 7.83
CA LEU A 20 -2.04 -9.04 7.80
C LEU A 20 -1.16 -7.94 8.41
N ALA A 21 -0.97 -6.87 7.67
CA ALA A 21 -0.29 -5.69 8.18
C ALA A 21 -1.16 -5.03 9.27
N PRO A 22 -0.57 -4.23 10.18
CA PRO A 22 -1.36 -3.52 11.20
C PRO A 22 -2.13 -2.37 10.55
N ARG A 23 -3.37 -2.64 10.15
CA ARG A 23 -4.20 -1.73 9.34
C ARG A 23 -4.41 -0.37 9.99
N TYR A 24 -4.82 -0.37 11.26
CA TYR A 24 -5.06 0.89 11.96
C TYR A 24 -3.77 1.70 12.13
N ALA A 25 -2.68 1.04 12.48
CA ALA A 25 -1.38 1.70 12.64
C ALA A 25 -0.89 2.30 11.32
N LEU A 26 -1.14 1.61 10.21
CA LEU A 26 -0.80 2.13 8.88
C LEU A 26 -1.63 3.38 8.56
N TRP A 27 -2.93 3.33 8.81
CA TRP A 27 -3.83 4.45 8.61
C TRP A 27 -3.36 5.66 9.44
N LEU A 28 -3.05 5.41 10.70
CA LEU A 28 -2.62 6.46 11.62
C LEU A 28 -1.28 7.07 11.21
N ARG A 29 -0.34 6.24 10.75
CA ARG A 29 0.96 6.71 10.29
C ARG A 29 0.83 7.62 9.08
N LEU A 30 0.00 7.25 8.11
CA LEU A 30 -0.26 8.10 6.95
C LEU A 30 -0.80 9.45 7.38
N ARG A 31 -1.73 9.44 8.32
CA ARG A 31 -2.31 10.67 8.85
C ARG A 31 -1.26 11.53 9.57
N GLU A 32 -0.40 10.93 10.35
CA GLU A 32 0.69 11.62 11.04
C GLU A 32 1.65 12.29 10.06
N LEU A 33 1.80 11.70 8.87
CA LEU A 33 2.64 12.25 7.81
C LEU A 33 1.92 13.33 6.99
N GLY A 34 0.71 13.69 7.37
CA GLY A 34 -0.07 14.69 6.65
C GLY A 34 -0.76 14.18 5.41
N MET A 35 -0.87 12.86 5.28
CA MET A 35 -1.53 12.22 4.15
C MET A 35 -2.95 11.80 4.54
N ASP A 36 -3.91 12.03 3.64
CA ASP A 36 -5.29 11.60 3.86
C ASP A 36 -5.45 10.14 3.41
N ALA A 37 -5.53 9.24 4.38
CA ALA A 37 -5.62 7.80 4.09
C ALA A 37 -6.85 7.43 3.26
N ASP A 38 -7.92 8.20 3.36
CA ASP A 38 -9.14 7.95 2.58
C ASP A 38 -9.06 8.48 1.16
N ARG A 39 -8.11 9.39 0.90
CA ARG A 39 -7.94 10.05 -0.40
C ARG A 39 -6.47 10.10 -0.80
N LEU A 40 -5.78 9.02 -0.63
CA LEU A 40 -4.37 8.95 -0.99
C LEU A 40 -4.18 9.20 -2.49
N SER A 41 -3.25 10.09 -2.82
CA SER A 41 -2.78 10.21 -4.18
C SER A 41 -1.75 9.14 -4.48
N GLN A 42 -1.52 8.86 -5.75
CA GLN A 42 -0.43 7.96 -6.15
C GLN A 42 0.90 8.47 -5.63
N ARG A 43 1.10 9.78 -5.68
CA ARG A 43 2.32 10.43 -5.19
C ARG A 43 2.53 10.16 -3.70
N ASP A 44 1.45 10.25 -2.90
CA ASP A 44 1.52 9.98 -1.46
C ASP A 44 1.92 8.55 -1.17
N VAL A 45 1.31 7.59 -1.86
CA VAL A 45 1.59 6.17 -1.66
C VAL A 45 3.03 5.85 -2.05
N VAL A 46 3.49 6.37 -3.17
CA VAL A 46 4.87 6.18 -3.63
C VAL A 46 5.85 6.79 -2.63
N ALA A 47 5.58 8.01 -2.16
CA ALA A 47 6.44 8.68 -1.19
C ALA A 47 6.50 7.90 0.12
N PHE A 48 5.36 7.39 0.59
CA PHE A 48 5.32 6.58 1.81
C PHE A 48 6.17 5.32 1.65
N CYS A 49 6.00 4.59 0.57
CA CYS A 49 6.73 3.35 0.34
C CYS A 49 8.22 3.58 0.20
N ARG A 50 8.61 4.68 -0.43
CA ARG A 50 10.03 5.00 -0.63
C ARG A 50 10.69 5.48 0.66
N ASP A 51 10.03 6.36 1.41
CA ASP A 51 10.68 7.12 2.48
C ASP A 51 10.29 6.67 3.89
N HIS A 52 9.15 6.01 4.09
CA HIS A 52 8.59 5.75 5.42
C HIS A 52 8.25 4.30 5.71
N LEU A 53 8.09 3.47 4.70
CA LEU A 53 7.63 2.10 4.89
C LEU A 53 8.59 1.27 5.76
N ASP A 54 9.89 1.38 5.51
CA ASP A 54 10.88 0.61 6.25
C ASP A 54 10.82 0.91 7.75
N ALA A 55 10.78 2.20 8.11
CA ALA A 55 10.68 2.61 9.52
C ALA A 55 9.38 2.12 10.14
N PHE A 56 8.27 2.23 9.41
CA PHE A 56 6.98 1.75 9.88
C PHE A 56 7.01 0.26 10.19
N LEU A 57 7.56 -0.54 9.27
CA LEU A 57 7.64 -1.99 9.45
C LEU A 57 8.52 -2.35 10.64
N ARG A 58 9.65 -1.68 10.81
CA ARG A 58 10.54 -1.92 11.95
C ARG A 58 9.85 -1.68 13.29
N GLU A 59 9.03 -0.65 13.38
CA GLU A 59 8.29 -0.36 14.60
C GLU A 59 7.33 -1.48 15.00
N HIS A 60 6.90 -2.26 14.02
CA HIS A 60 5.98 -3.39 14.22
C HIS A 60 6.69 -4.74 14.14
N GLU A 61 8.03 -4.73 14.22
CA GLU A 61 8.84 -5.93 14.15
C GLU A 61 8.65 -6.70 12.84
N LEU A 62 8.45 -5.95 11.76
CA LEU A 62 8.27 -6.48 10.42
C LEU A 62 9.38 -5.96 9.51
N ALA A 63 9.62 -6.67 8.42
CA ALA A 63 10.61 -6.26 7.45
C ALA A 63 10.27 -6.79 6.06
N LEU A 64 10.75 -6.06 5.04
CA LEU A 64 10.74 -6.51 3.66
C LEU A 64 12.17 -6.59 3.16
N GLY A 65 12.46 -7.62 2.37
CA GLY A 65 13.73 -7.68 1.66
C GLY A 65 13.80 -6.60 0.56
N PRO A 66 15.00 -6.25 0.08
CA PRO A 66 15.15 -5.23 -0.94
C PRO A 66 14.35 -5.49 -2.22
N ARG A 67 14.29 -6.76 -2.64
CA ARG A 67 13.53 -7.15 -3.82
C ARG A 67 12.02 -6.95 -3.61
N GLN A 68 11.52 -7.38 -2.46
CA GLN A 68 10.11 -7.23 -2.12
C GLN A 68 9.72 -5.75 -2.00
N ALA A 69 10.59 -4.94 -1.41
CA ALA A 69 10.35 -3.51 -1.28
C ALA A 69 10.27 -2.84 -2.66
N ARG A 70 11.15 -3.20 -3.58
CA ARG A 70 11.12 -2.68 -4.95
C ARG A 70 9.87 -3.11 -5.70
N ASP A 71 9.47 -4.37 -5.54
CA ASP A 71 8.26 -4.88 -6.18
C ASP A 71 7.02 -4.19 -5.65
N LEU A 72 6.97 -3.95 -4.34
CA LEU A 72 5.88 -3.20 -3.72
C LEU A 72 5.80 -1.79 -4.28
N LEU A 73 6.91 -1.08 -4.32
CA LEU A 73 6.96 0.28 -4.84
C LEU A 73 6.47 0.33 -6.30
N ARG A 74 6.90 -0.63 -7.10
CA ARG A 74 6.48 -0.72 -8.49
C ARG A 74 4.99 -0.99 -8.61
N SER A 75 4.45 -1.85 -7.76
CA SER A 75 3.02 -2.19 -7.75
C SER A 75 2.17 -0.98 -7.40
N VAL A 76 2.51 -0.25 -6.32
CA VAL A 76 1.74 0.91 -5.91
C VAL A 76 1.87 2.07 -6.90
N ALA A 77 3.03 2.20 -7.55
CA ALA A 77 3.24 3.25 -8.55
C ALA A 77 2.38 3.04 -9.80
N ARG A 78 2.02 1.79 -10.11
CA ARG A 78 1.20 1.47 -11.27
C ARG A 78 -0.28 1.38 -10.98
N HIS A 79 -0.66 1.33 -9.70
CA HIS A 79 -2.07 1.18 -9.34
C HIS A 79 -2.86 2.43 -9.68
N ASP A 80 -3.96 2.26 -10.40
CA ASP A 80 -4.92 3.31 -10.69
C ASP A 80 -6.32 2.83 -10.27
N PRO A 81 -6.91 3.41 -9.22
CA PRO A 81 -8.24 3.00 -8.76
C PRO A 81 -9.35 3.22 -9.80
N ALA A 82 -9.11 4.07 -10.80
CA ALA A 82 -10.09 4.32 -11.85
C ALA A 82 -10.08 3.23 -12.92
N LEU A 83 -9.01 2.42 -12.97
CA LEU A 83 -8.87 1.35 -13.95
C LEU A 83 -9.04 0.00 -13.28
N ARG A 84 -9.78 -0.87 -13.93
CA ARG A 84 -9.90 -2.25 -13.46
C ARG A 84 -8.73 -3.08 -13.96
N THR A 85 -8.24 -3.97 -13.09
CA THR A 85 -7.28 -4.97 -13.51
C THR A 85 -8.00 -6.03 -14.37
N PRO A 86 -7.26 -6.82 -15.18
CA PRO A 86 -7.90 -7.91 -15.91
C PRO A 86 -8.70 -8.86 -15.02
N ALA A 87 -8.19 -9.16 -13.82
CA ALA A 87 -8.91 -10.02 -12.87
C ALA A 87 -10.22 -9.38 -12.41
N GLU A 88 -10.23 -8.08 -12.16
CA GLU A 88 -11.43 -7.35 -11.77
C GLU A 88 -12.45 -7.31 -12.90
N TRP A 89 -11.99 -7.16 -14.15
CA TRP A 89 -12.86 -7.22 -15.32
C TRP A 89 -13.58 -8.57 -15.42
N LEU A 90 -12.84 -9.65 -15.20
CA LEU A 90 -13.42 -11.00 -15.26
C LEU A 90 -14.37 -11.24 -14.08
N ALA A 91 -14.05 -10.74 -12.90
CA ALA A 91 -14.88 -10.93 -11.72
C ALA A 91 -16.11 -10.02 -11.70
N GLY A 92 -16.10 -8.93 -12.45
CA GLY A 92 -17.19 -7.96 -12.49
C GLY A 92 -18.38 -8.36 -13.33
N TRP A 93 -18.38 -9.55 -13.91
CA TRP A 93 -19.49 -10.08 -14.73
C TRP A 93 -20.43 -10.92 -13.88
#